data_5f6202714541d480f1091758a4d2c1cc
#
_entry.id   5f6202714541d480f1091758a4d2c1cc
#
_cell.length_a   1.000
_cell.length_b   1.000
_cell.length_c   1.000
_cell.angle_alpha   90.00
_cell.angle_beta   90.00
_cell.angle_gamma   90.00
#
_symmetry.space_group_name_H-M   'P 1'
#
loop_
_entity.id
_entity.type
_entity.pdbx_description
1 polymer ?
#
loop_
_entity_poly.entity_id
_entity_poly.type
_entity_poly.pdbx_seq_one_letter_code
_entity_poly.pdbx_strand_id
1 'polypeptide(L)'
;MISKLFRSFGLCVIALVTFSSFATAKPADGTVHPEMIVSAKWLSEHLNDPKVIVLHVAEKREEYDKGHIPGARFLALEDFIEGNEAELPATEKLKDTFEKAGVNDDSRVVIYTTSWYPMAGRAYYTLDYLGHADHAALLDGGIDEWRKENRQLSQDVPKITRGSFTPHVHPEVRAMMDEVKKLSEQPTKTAMLVDSRPDNRYTGGHIAGAVHIYWQETLVDAKSNPVFLPPDKLKQLFASRGITSGQKLVTYCEIGLQASHDYFIAKYLGYDAAMFDGSIHEWSHMDKLPLVTGTALR
;
A
#
# COMPACT_ATOMS: atom_id res chain seq x y z
N MET A 1 71.53 43.87 2.87
CA MET A 1 71.18 42.54 3.40
C MET A 1 69.67 42.60 3.73
N ILE A 2 68.81 42.11 2.86
CA ILE A 2 67.32 42.14 3.04
C ILE A 2 66.85 40.71 3.02
N SER A 3 66.42 40.23 4.21
CA SER A 3 65.82 38.91 4.37
C SER A 3 64.36 38.89 3.96
N LYS A 4 64.03 38.03 2.98
CA LYS A 4 62.66 37.80 2.53
C LYS A 4 61.97 36.71 3.41
N LEU A 5 60.96 37.09 4.16
CA LEU A 5 60.04 36.16 4.84
C LEU A 5 59.01 35.59 3.84
N PHE A 6 59.03 34.28 3.61
CA PHE A 6 57.95 33.57 2.92
C PHE A 6 56.89 33.17 3.94
N ARG A 7 55.68 33.71 3.82
CA ARG A 7 54.49 33.21 4.53
C ARG A 7 53.81 32.15 3.68
N SER A 8 53.82 30.92 4.16
CA SER A 8 53.09 29.79 3.63
C SER A 8 51.64 29.87 4.12
N PHE A 9 50.67 30.05 3.19
CA PHE A 9 49.25 29.92 3.47
C PHE A 9 48.87 28.47 3.27
N GLY A 10 48.60 27.74 4.34
CA GLY A 10 48.00 26.40 4.31
C GLY A 10 46.51 26.49 4.05
N LEU A 11 46.09 25.98 2.91
CA LEU A 11 44.69 25.83 2.56
C LEU A 11 44.11 24.57 3.25
N CYS A 12 43.37 24.75 4.33
CA CYS A 12 42.64 23.65 4.96
C CYS A 12 41.38 23.36 4.14
N VAL A 13 41.41 22.28 3.35
CA VAL A 13 40.20 21.76 2.68
C VAL A 13 39.40 20.95 3.68
N ILE A 14 38.32 21.49 4.21
CA ILE A 14 37.38 20.76 5.04
C ILE A 14 36.48 19.96 4.07
N ALA A 15 36.70 18.66 3.96
CA ALA A 15 35.82 17.73 3.29
C ALA A 15 34.57 17.57 4.15
N LEU A 16 33.44 18.15 3.71
CA LEU A 16 32.10 17.84 4.25
C LEU A 16 31.74 16.42 3.82
N VAL A 17 31.88 15.46 4.72
CA VAL A 17 31.31 14.13 4.56
C VAL A 17 29.84 14.23 4.93
N THR A 18 28.99 14.31 3.91
CA THR A 18 27.53 14.18 4.07
C THR A 18 27.22 12.71 4.37
N PHE A 19 26.95 12.40 5.63
CA PHE A 19 26.34 11.13 6.01
C PHE A 19 24.88 11.12 5.49
N SER A 20 24.65 10.47 4.37
CA SER A 20 23.31 10.06 3.98
C SER A 20 22.89 8.97 4.96
N SER A 21 22.03 9.32 5.91
CA SER A 21 21.33 8.33 6.75
C SER A 21 20.39 7.54 5.84
N PHE A 22 20.82 6.37 5.39
CA PHE A 22 19.90 5.38 4.86
C PHE A 22 19.01 4.96 6.03
N ALA A 23 17.72 5.31 5.96
CA ALA A 23 16.73 4.73 6.84
C ALA A 23 16.75 3.22 6.60
N THR A 24 17.26 2.47 7.57
CA THR A 24 17.19 1.00 7.51
C THR A 24 15.74 0.61 7.69
N ALA A 25 15.16 -0.02 6.67
CA ALA A 25 13.84 -0.63 6.78
C ALA A 25 13.79 -1.49 8.05
N LYS A 26 12.71 -1.34 8.84
CA LYS A 26 12.51 -2.15 10.05
C LYS A 26 12.51 -3.62 9.65
N PRO A 27 13.28 -4.49 10.29
CA PRO A 27 13.32 -5.90 9.93
C PRO A 27 11.93 -6.51 9.99
N ALA A 28 11.58 -7.32 9.00
CA ALA A 28 10.36 -8.12 9.00
C ALA A 28 10.44 -9.13 10.16
N ASP A 29 9.77 -8.85 11.27
CA ASP A 29 9.80 -9.67 12.46
C ASP A 29 8.64 -10.68 12.56
N GLY A 30 7.71 -10.64 11.57
CA GLY A 30 6.51 -11.46 11.55
C GLY A 30 5.48 -11.11 12.63
N THR A 31 5.63 -9.93 13.26
CA THR A 31 4.68 -9.41 14.25
C THR A 31 3.45 -8.87 13.52
N VAL A 32 2.28 -9.33 13.91
CA VAL A 32 1.01 -8.80 13.40
C VAL A 32 0.81 -7.39 13.92
N HIS A 33 0.31 -6.52 13.05
CA HIS A 33 -0.01 -5.11 13.32
C HIS A 33 -1.54 -4.91 13.46
N PRO A 34 -2.16 -5.30 14.59
CA PRO A 34 -3.62 -5.29 14.73
C PRO A 34 -4.23 -3.89 14.61
N GLU A 35 -3.44 -2.85 14.84
CA GLU A 35 -3.83 -1.45 14.66
C GLU A 35 -4.13 -1.07 13.20
N MET A 36 -3.66 -1.85 12.22
CA MET A 36 -3.90 -1.60 10.81
C MET A 36 -5.32 -1.98 10.34
N ILE A 37 -6.06 -2.75 11.16
CA ILE A 37 -7.45 -3.13 10.85
C ILE A 37 -8.33 -2.69 12.01
N VAL A 38 -9.40 -1.94 11.72
CA VAL A 38 -10.36 -1.47 12.72
C VAL A 38 -11.75 -2.03 12.44
N SER A 39 -12.48 -2.37 13.51
CA SER A 39 -13.87 -2.85 13.40
C SER A 39 -14.86 -1.70 13.20
N ALA A 40 -16.06 -2.00 12.67
CA ALA A 40 -17.16 -1.05 12.59
C ALA A 40 -17.55 -0.52 13.98
N LYS A 41 -17.45 -1.35 15.02
CA LYS A 41 -17.67 -0.92 16.42
C LYS A 41 -16.65 0.14 16.82
N TRP A 42 -15.35 -0.15 16.68
CA TRP A 42 -14.30 0.82 17.01
C TRP A 42 -14.50 2.15 16.28
N LEU A 43 -14.74 2.09 14.97
CA LEU A 43 -14.94 3.31 14.18
C LEU A 43 -16.14 4.11 14.67
N SER A 44 -17.27 3.45 14.99
CA SER A 44 -18.47 4.16 15.48
C SER A 44 -18.25 4.88 16.81
N GLU A 45 -17.38 4.35 17.67
CA GLU A 45 -17.03 4.96 18.96
C GLU A 45 -16.06 6.16 18.79
N HIS A 46 -15.40 6.28 17.61
CA HIS A 46 -14.38 7.31 17.33
C HIS A 46 -14.79 8.31 16.23
N LEU A 47 -16.01 8.24 15.70
CA LEU A 47 -16.46 9.17 14.63
C LEU A 47 -16.38 10.65 15.02
N ASN A 48 -16.47 10.95 16.32
CA ASN A 48 -16.42 12.32 16.83
C ASN A 48 -15.01 12.76 17.28
N ASP A 49 -14.00 11.89 17.14
CA ASP A 49 -12.62 12.27 17.40
C ASP A 49 -12.11 13.13 16.21
N PRO A 50 -11.72 14.39 16.44
CA PRO A 50 -11.27 15.26 15.36
C PRO A 50 -9.99 14.78 14.67
N LYS A 51 -9.25 13.85 15.28
CA LYS A 51 -8.06 13.24 14.68
C LYS A 51 -8.39 12.07 13.76
N VAL A 52 -9.59 11.49 13.89
CA VAL A 52 -10.03 10.37 13.04
C VAL A 52 -10.59 10.91 11.73
N ILE A 53 -9.94 10.57 10.64
CA ILE A 53 -10.34 10.93 9.28
C ILE A 53 -10.83 9.67 8.59
N VAL A 54 -12.11 9.64 8.24
CA VAL A 54 -12.71 8.51 7.53
C VAL A 54 -12.70 8.80 6.04
N LEU A 55 -12.09 7.92 5.25
CA LEU A 55 -12.01 8.05 3.79
C LEU A 55 -12.85 6.96 3.12
N HIS A 56 -13.81 7.37 2.31
CA HIS A 56 -14.55 6.49 1.39
C HIS A 56 -13.89 6.55 0.03
N VAL A 57 -13.22 5.47 -0.35
CA VAL A 57 -12.56 5.36 -1.66
C VAL A 57 -13.46 4.57 -2.61
N ALA A 58 -13.80 5.15 -3.75
CA ALA A 58 -14.61 4.50 -4.79
C ALA A 58 -14.25 5.02 -6.18
N GLU A 59 -14.65 4.29 -7.23
CA GLU A 59 -14.48 4.76 -8.61
C GLU A 59 -15.41 5.94 -8.91
N LYS A 60 -16.63 5.93 -8.35
CA LYS A 60 -17.68 6.89 -8.67
C LYS A 60 -18.25 7.53 -7.41
N ARG A 61 -18.45 8.84 -7.48
CA ARG A 61 -19.06 9.62 -6.42
C ARG A 61 -20.46 9.15 -6.05
N GLU A 62 -21.20 8.62 -7.01
CA GLU A 62 -22.56 8.12 -6.78
C GLU A 62 -22.61 6.99 -5.75
N GLU A 63 -21.53 6.25 -5.54
CA GLU A 63 -21.45 5.23 -4.48
C GLU A 63 -21.49 5.88 -3.09
N TYR A 64 -20.75 6.97 -2.91
CA TYR A 64 -20.75 7.77 -1.69
C TYR A 64 -22.10 8.48 -1.46
N ASP A 65 -22.68 9.08 -2.50
CA ASP A 65 -23.90 9.87 -2.43
C ASP A 65 -25.13 9.01 -2.09
N LYS A 66 -25.13 7.71 -2.42
CA LYS A 66 -26.18 6.75 -2.02
C LYS A 66 -26.24 6.52 -0.51
N GLY A 67 -25.14 6.75 0.19
CA GLY A 67 -25.01 6.61 1.63
C GLY A 67 -23.62 6.16 2.05
N HIS A 68 -23.06 6.89 2.97
CA HIS A 68 -21.70 6.68 3.48
C HIS A 68 -21.68 6.69 5.01
N ILE A 69 -20.57 6.24 5.62
CA ILE A 69 -20.37 6.32 7.07
C ILE A 69 -20.36 7.79 7.47
N PRO A 70 -21.09 8.20 8.55
CA PRO A 70 -21.17 9.60 8.95
C PRO A 70 -19.79 10.24 9.10
N GLY A 71 -19.64 11.43 8.49
CA GLY A 71 -18.38 12.18 8.50
C GLY A 71 -17.30 11.67 7.51
N ALA A 72 -17.56 10.58 6.78
CA ALA A 72 -16.64 10.11 5.76
C ALA A 72 -16.46 11.12 4.62
N ARG A 73 -15.27 11.17 4.06
CA ARG A 73 -14.85 12.06 2.98
C ARG A 73 -14.61 11.22 1.75
N PHE A 74 -15.18 11.63 0.64
CA PHE A 74 -15.02 10.93 -0.64
C PHE A 74 -13.66 11.22 -1.25
N LEU A 75 -13.00 10.17 -1.70
CA LEU A 75 -11.84 10.22 -2.59
C LEU A 75 -12.06 9.27 -3.77
N ALA A 76 -11.85 9.77 -4.97
CA ALA A 76 -11.93 8.94 -6.16
C ALA A 76 -10.69 8.05 -6.30
N LEU A 77 -10.84 6.83 -6.82
CA LEU A 77 -9.70 5.96 -7.11
C LEU A 77 -8.68 6.65 -8.03
N GLU A 78 -9.15 7.46 -8.99
CA GLU A 78 -8.32 8.24 -9.92
C GLU A 78 -7.43 9.30 -9.23
N ASP A 79 -7.69 9.63 -7.98
CA ASP A 79 -6.83 10.51 -7.19
C ASP A 79 -5.50 9.85 -6.78
N PHE A 80 -5.46 8.50 -6.81
CA PHE A 80 -4.32 7.67 -6.37
C PHE A 80 -3.62 6.93 -7.50
N ILE A 81 -4.08 7.13 -8.73
CA ILE A 81 -3.52 6.48 -9.91
C ILE A 81 -3.24 7.51 -11.02
N GLU A 82 -2.25 7.24 -11.84
CA GLU A 82 -1.92 8.03 -13.01
C GLU A 82 -1.60 7.15 -14.21
N GLY A 83 -2.02 7.58 -15.40
CA GLY A 83 -1.81 6.82 -16.61
C GLY A 83 -2.66 5.54 -16.70
N ASN A 84 -2.41 4.75 -17.75
CA ASN A 84 -3.10 3.49 -18.01
C ASN A 84 -2.59 2.35 -17.12
N GLU A 85 -1.42 2.50 -16.55
CA GLU A 85 -0.71 1.55 -15.69
C GLU A 85 -1.09 1.70 -14.22
N ALA A 86 -1.99 2.64 -13.91
CA ALA A 86 -2.41 2.95 -12.54
C ALA A 86 -1.25 3.25 -11.58
N GLU A 87 -0.16 3.83 -12.06
CA GLU A 87 0.99 4.21 -11.23
C GLU A 87 0.64 5.30 -10.20
N LEU A 88 1.51 5.46 -9.19
CA LEU A 88 1.37 6.55 -8.24
C LEU A 88 1.58 7.91 -8.92
N PRO A 89 0.65 8.86 -8.73
CA PRO A 89 0.87 10.25 -9.12
C PRO A 89 2.04 10.89 -8.40
N ALA A 90 2.47 12.06 -8.90
CA ALA A 90 3.52 12.84 -8.27
C ALA A 90 3.18 13.14 -6.78
N THR A 91 4.19 13.11 -5.92
CA THR A 91 4.06 13.31 -4.46
C THR A 91 3.27 14.56 -4.09
N GLU A 92 3.48 15.68 -4.81
CA GLU A 92 2.75 16.93 -4.55
C GLU A 92 1.26 16.83 -4.86
N LYS A 93 0.86 16.06 -5.90
CA LYS A 93 -0.55 15.80 -6.21
C LYS A 93 -1.18 14.94 -5.12
N LEU A 94 -0.50 13.89 -4.68
CA LEU A 94 -0.96 13.02 -3.60
C LEU A 94 -1.11 13.79 -2.27
N LYS A 95 -0.10 14.60 -1.93
CA LYS A 95 -0.17 15.51 -0.77
C LYS A 95 -1.40 16.41 -0.83
N ASP A 96 -1.62 17.07 -1.96
CA ASP A 96 -2.77 17.97 -2.16
C ASP A 96 -4.10 17.23 -1.99
N THR A 97 -4.21 16.00 -2.50
CA THR A 97 -5.38 15.13 -2.34
C THR A 97 -5.69 14.85 -0.87
N PHE A 98 -4.71 14.42 -0.07
CA PHE A 98 -4.93 14.13 1.34
C PHE A 98 -5.17 15.40 2.18
N GLU A 99 -4.49 16.51 1.89
CA GLU A 99 -4.77 17.80 2.55
C GLU A 99 -6.20 18.30 2.25
N LYS A 100 -6.68 18.18 1.01
CA LYS A 100 -8.08 18.50 0.65
C LYS A 100 -9.07 17.62 1.38
N ALA A 101 -8.71 16.38 1.66
CA ALA A 101 -9.48 15.51 2.53
C ALA A 101 -9.33 15.83 4.02
N GLY A 102 -8.52 16.83 4.39
CA GLY A 102 -8.32 17.29 5.76
C GLY A 102 -7.39 16.42 6.59
N VAL A 103 -6.49 15.66 5.96
CA VAL A 103 -5.47 14.86 6.64
C VAL A 103 -4.36 15.79 7.14
N ASN A 104 -3.96 15.63 8.40
CA ASN A 104 -2.82 16.25 9.04
C ASN A 104 -1.78 15.18 9.40
N ASP A 105 -0.57 15.59 9.78
CA ASP A 105 0.51 14.69 10.17
C ASP A 105 0.14 13.76 11.35
N ASP A 106 -0.77 14.19 12.23
CA ASP A 106 -1.23 13.42 13.39
C ASP A 106 -2.62 12.78 13.21
N SER A 107 -3.17 12.80 12.00
CA SER A 107 -4.48 12.22 11.71
C SER A 107 -4.44 10.70 11.68
N ARG A 108 -5.40 10.06 12.37
CA ARG A 108 -5.68 8.63 12.22
C ARG A 108 -6.61 8.43 11.03
N VAL A 109 -6.12 7.89 9.95
CA VAL A 109 -6.88 7.68 8.71
C VAL A 109 -7.50 6.30 8.70
N VAL A 110 -8.82 6.21 8.60
CA VAL A 110 -9.57 4.95 8.43
C VAL A 110 -10.15 4.92 7.02
N ILE A 111 -9.77 3.90 6.25
CA ILE A 111 -10.11 3.78 4.83
C ILE A 111 -11.13 2.67 4.65
N TYR A 112 -12.16 2.91 3.86
CA TYR A 112 -13.10 1.89 3.42
C TYR A 112 -13.57 2.13 1.98
N THR A 113 -14.20 1.10 1.42
CA THR A 113 -14.81 1.12 0.10
C THR A 113 -16.19 0.48 0.13
N THR A 114 -16.98 0.64 -0.94
CA THR A 114 -18.33 0.07 -1.08
C THR A 114 -18.37 -1.20 -1.91
N SER A 115 -17.43 -1.42 -2.81
CA SER A 115 -17.59 -2.45 -3.84
C SER A 115 -16.33 -3.29 -4.08
N TRP A 116 -15.18 -2.69 -4.17
CA TRP A 116 -13.95 -3.37 -4.53
C TRP A 116 -12.82 -3.07 -3.54
N TYR A 117 -12.54 -4.03 -2.67
CA TYR A 117 -11.60 -3.89 -1.56
C TYR A 117 -10.18 -3.45 -1.95
N PRO A 118 -9.62 -3.84 -3.10
CA PRO A 118 -8.33 -3.32 -3.54
C PRO A 118 -8.22 -1.79 -3.60
N MET A 119 -9.32 -1.04 -3.77
CA MET A 119 -9.29 0.42 -3.73
C MET A 119 -8.86 0.96 -2.36
N ALA A 120 -9.31 0.33 -1.27
CA ALA A 120 -8.85 0.69 0.07
C ALA A 120 -7.37 0.34 0.27
N GLY A 121 -6.94 -0.83 -0.23
CA GLY A 121 -5.52 -1.21 -0.26
C GLY A 121 -4.66 -0.22 -1.04
N ARG A 122 -5.16 0.29 -2.17
CA ARG A 122 -4.45 1.31 -2.97
C ARG A 122 -4.25 2.61 -2.21
N ALA A 123 -5.28 3.09 -1.52
CA ALA A 123 -5.17 4.29 -0.69
C ALA A 123 -4.21 4.10 0.49
N TYR A 124 -4.22 2.92 1.14
CA TYR A 124 -3.24 2.57 2.17
C TYR A 124 -1.81 2.57 1.63
N TYR A 125 -1.57 1.87 0.50
CA TYR A 125 -0.26 1.85 -0.17
C TYR A 125 0.25 3.27 -0.47
N THR A 126 -0.64 4.14 -0.93
CA THR A 126 -0.30 5.54 -1.20
C THR A 126 0.11 6.28 0.08
N LEU A 127 -0.61 6.06 1.20
CA LEU A 127 -0.24 6.64 2.50
C LEU A 127 1.08 6.07 3.03
N ASP A 128 1.37 4.77 2.82
CA ASP A 128 2.66 4.17 3.18
C ASP A 128 3.80 4.77 2.36
N TYR A 129 3.61 4.92 1.04
CA TYR A 129 4.56 5.63 0.19
C TYR A 129 4.84 7.05 0.66
N LEU A 130 3.84 7.74 1.19
CA LEU A 130 3.97 9.10 1.74
C LEU A 130 4.46 9.14 3.20
N GLY A 131 4.75 7.98 3.82
CA GLY A 131 5.26 7.89 5.20
C GLY A 131 4.19 8.04 6.29
N HIS A 132 2.92 7.73 5.99
CA HIS A 132 1.80 7.87 6.93
C HIS A 132 1.14 6.52 7.31
N ALA A 133 1.79 5.40 6.98
CA ALA A 133 1.23 4.06 7.23
C ALA A 133 0.90 3.78 8.69
N ASP A 134 1.75 4.24 9.63
CA ASP A 134 1.56 4.03 11.07
C ASP A 134 0.28 4.68 11.61
N HIS A 135 -0.28 5.62 10.85
CA HIS A 135 -1.52 6.32 11.16
C HIS A 135 -2.71 5.87 10.29
N ALA A 136 -2.52 4.90 9.39
CA ALA A 136 -3.55 4.42 8.49
C ALA A 136 -4.10 3.04 8.90
N ALA A 137 -5.40 2.82 8.66
CA ALA A 137 -6.05 1.53 8.87
C ALA A 137 -7.13 1.29 7.83
N LEU A 138 -7.44 0.02 7.56
CA LEU A 138 -8.63 -0.37 6.81
C LEU A 138 -9.78 -0.73 7.77
N LEU A 139 -10.99 -0.36 7.37
CA LEU A 139 -12.21 -0.81 8.04
C LEU A 139 -12.50 -2.25 7.65
N ASP A 140 -12.49 -3.16 8.64
CA ASP A 140 -12.78 -4.57 8.42
C ASP A 140 -14.19 -4.76 7.87
N GLY A 141 -14.30 -5.48 6.76
CA GLY A 141 -15.56 -5.69 6.05
C GLY A 141 -16.16 -4.42 5.39
N GLY A 142 -15.44 -3.29 5.41
CA GLY A 142 -15.85 -2.05 4.76
C GLY A 142 -17.25 -1.58 5.15
N ILE A 143 -17.99 -1.01 4.20
CA ILE A 143 -19.35 -0.54 4.45
C ILE A 143 -20.35 -1.71 4.65
N ASP A 144 -20.03 -2.90 4.18
CA ASP A 144 -20.94 -4.04 4.28
C ASP A 144 -21.05 -4.53 5.73
N GLU A 145 -19.94 -4.60 6.48
CA GLU A 145 -19.99 -4.91 7.91
C GLU A 145 -20.67 -3.79 8.72
N TRP A 146 -20.45 -2.53 8.33
CA TRP A 146 -21.16 -1.38 8.93
C TRP A 146 -22.69 -1.52 8.78
N ARG A 147 -23.16 -1.89 7.59
CA ARG A 147 -24.58 -2.12 7.30
C ARG A 147 -25.13 -3.35 8.04
N LYS A 148 -24.38 -4.45 8.07
CA LYS A 148 -24.74 -5.69 8.72
C LYS A 148 -24.93 -5.51 10.23
N GLU A 149 -24.16 -4.63 10.87
CA GLU A 149 -24.34 -4.22 12.25
C GLU A 149 -25.50 -3.20 12.41
N ASN A 150 -26.30 -2.94 11.38
CA ASN A 150 -27.41 -1.98 11.37
C ASN A 150 -27.01 -0.57 11.79
N ARG A 151 -25.79 -0.15 11.51
CA ARG A 151 -25.30 1.18 11.81
C ARG A 151 -25.82 2.20 10.79
N GLN A 152 -26.05 3.42 11.29
CA GLN A 152 -26.61 4.50 10.48
C GLN A 152 -25.65 4.94 9.38
N LEU A 153 -26.17 5.19 8.17
CA LEU A 153 -25.48 5.87 7.09
C LEU A 153 -25.95 7.33 7.00
N SER A 154 -25.13 8.15 6.41
CA SER A 154 -25.42 9.55 6.10
C SER A 154 -25.36 9.82 4.61
N GLN A 155 -26.06 10.85 4.17
CA GLN A 155 -25.90 11.50 2.86
C GLN A 155 -25.34 12.92 3.01
N ASP A 156 -25.10 13.35 4.25
CA ASP A 156 -24.59 14.70 4.56
C ASP A 156 -23.10 14.77 4.24
N VAL A 157 -22.73 15.64 3.30
CA VAL A 157 -21.33 15.87 2.96
C VAL A 157 -20.68 16.73 4.06
N PRO A 158 -19.65 16.23 4.75
CA PRO A 158 -19.03 16.99 5.83
C PRO A 158 -18.33 18.24 5.29
N LYS A 159 -18.37 19.33 6.09
CA LYS A 159 -17.55 20.50 5.81
C LYS A 159 -16.10 20.19 6.16
N ILE A 160 -15.24 20.11 5.15
CA ILE A 160 -13.84 19.76 5.31
C ILE A 160 -13.01 21.04 5.46
N THR A 161 -12.23 21.13 6.52
CA THR A 161 -11.12 22.09 6.62
C THR A 161 -9.89 21.42 6.03
N ARG A 162 -9.19 22.10 5.12
CA ARG A 162 -7.96 21.60 4.54
C ARG A 162 -6.95 21.29 5.64
N GLY A 163 -6.35 20.12 5.58
CA GLY A 163 -5.31 19.68 6.49
C GLY A 163 -3.92 20.23 6.15
N SER A 164 -2.96 19.85 6.97
CA SER A 164 -1.53 20.09 6.75
C SER A 164 -0.79 18.77 6.87
N PHE A 165 -0.30 18.27 5.75
CA PHE A 165 0.32 16.95 5.62
C PHE A 165 1.71 17.08 5.02
N THR A 166 2.71 16.52 5.71
CA THR A 166 4.12 16.56 5.32
C THR A 166 4.57 15.17 4.85
N PRO A 167 4.69 14.91 3.55
CA PRO A 167 5.15 13.61 3.05
C PRO A 167 6.59 13.30 3.49
N HIS A 168 6.80 12.10 4.00
CA HIS A 168 8.11 11.49 4.22
C HIS A 168 8.22 10.27 3.30
N VAL A 169 8.58 10.51 2.04
CA VAL A 169 8.48 9.49 0.99
C VAL A 169 9.32 8.25 1.30
N HIS A 170 8.70 7.07 1.20
CA HIS A 170 9.27 5.73 1.33
C HIS A 170 9.40 5.07 -0.06
N PRO A 171 10.43 5.38 -0.85
CA PRO A 171 10.56 4.82 -2.20
C PRO A 171 10.75 3.29 -2.21
N GLU A 172 11.23 2.72 -1.10
CA GLU A 172 11.46 1.28 -0.93
C GLU A 172 10.19 0.43 -0.93
N VAL A 173 9.00 1.05 -0.73
CA VAL A 173 7.72 0.34 -0.86
C VAL A 173 7.33 0.10 -2.33
N ARG A 174 8.02 0.75 -3.27
CA ARG A 174 7.90 0.48 -4.72
C ARG A 174 9.01 -0.45 -5.17
N ALA A 175 8.65 -1.62 -5.67
CA ALA A 175 9.59 -2.47 -6.39
C ALA A 175 9.69 -1.99 -7.83
N MET A 176 10.92 -1.75 -8.30
CA MET A 176 11.18 -1.31 -9.67
C MET A 176 11.45 -2.51 -10.59
N MET A 177 11.29 -2.33 -11.89
CA MET A 177 11.46 -3.36 -12.91
C MET A 177 12.76 -4.17 -12.75
N ASP A 178 13.90 -3.52 -12.48
CA ASP A 178 15.19 -4.20 -12.31
C ASP A 178 15.21 -5.15 -11.11
N GLU A 179 14.55 -4.79 -10.01
CA GLU A 179 14.38 -5.69 -8.85
C GLU A 179 13.53 -6.89 -9.21
N VAL A 180 12.41 -6.68 -9.89
CA VAL A 180 11.50 -7.75 -10.32
C VAL A 180 12.17 -8.69 -11.33
N LYS A 181 12.90 -8.16 -12.32
CA LYS A 181 13.71 -8.94 -13.26
C LYS A 181 14.71 -9.84 -12.52
N LYS A 182 15.46 -9.27 -11.58
CA LYS A 182 16.43 -10.02 -10.79
C LYS A 182 15.77 -11.14 -9.99
N LEU A 183 14.62 -10.90 -9.36
CA LEU A 183 13.89 -11.92 -8.60
C LEU A 183 13.34 -13.02 -9.51
N SER A 184 12.89 -12.67 -10.71
CA SER A 184 12.39 -13.61 -11.70
C SER A 184 13.50 -14.53 -12.24
N GLU A 185 14.68 -14.00 -12.51
CA GLU A 185 15.83 -14.75 -13.04
C GLU A 185 16.54 -15.57 -11.95
N GLN A 186 16.64 -15.01 -10.75
CA GLN A 186 17.38 -15.57 -9.62
C GLN A 186 16.54 -15.53 -8.34
N PRO A 187 15.51 -16.40 -8.22
CA PRO A 187 14.70 -16.46 -7.02
C PRO A 187 15.56 -16.66 -5.77
N THR A 188 15.32 -15.87 -4.75
CA THR A 188 16.07 -15.91 -3.51
C THR A 188 15.25 -16.52 -2.39
N LYS A 189 15.93 -16.94 -1.31
CA LYS A 189 15.23 -17.35 -0.08
C LYS A 189 14.77 -16.15 0.78
N THR A 190 15.22 -14.94 0.41
CA THR A 190 14.99 -13.72 1.20
C THR A 190 13.93 -12.81 0.62
N ALA A 191 13.52 -13.04 -0.64
CA ALA A 191 12.47 -12.27 -1.29
C ALA A 191 11.64 -13.14 -2.24
N MET A 192 10.33 -12.85 -2.34
CA MET A 192 9.37 -13.59 -3.16
C MET A 192 8.50 -12.63 -3.96
N LEU A 193 8.23 -12.97 -5.23
CA LEU A 193 7.18 -12.34 -6.03
C LEU A 193 5.84 -12.98 -5.69
N VAL A 194 4.78 -12.16 -5.53
CA VAL A 194 3.42 -12.62 -5.22
C VAL A 194 2.46 -12.08 -6.27
N ASP A 195 1.82 -12.97 -7.02
CA ASP A 195 0.79 -12.62 -8.00
C ASP A 195 -0.58 -12.62 -7.33
N SER A 196 -1.24 -11.46 -7.30
CA SER A 196 -2.52 -11.23 -6.63
C SER A 196 -3.74 -11.44 -7.53
N ARG A 197 -3.53 -11.88 -8.79
CA ARG A 197 -4.60 -12.03 -9.80
C ARG A 197 -5.41 -13.32 -9.61
N PRO A 198 -6.60 -13.42 -10.23
CA PRO A 198 -7.37 -14.67 -10.25
C PRO A 198 -6.59 -15.84 -10.88
N ASP A 199 -6.92 -17.08 -10.47
CA ASP A 199 -6.28 -18.34 -10.91
C ASP A 199 -6.09 -18.43 -12.43
N ASN A 200 -7.12 -18.09 -13.20
CA ASN A 200 -7.07 -18.15 -14.66
C ASN A 200 -6.10 -17.14 -15.27
N ARG A 201 -5.85 -16.02 -14.60
CA ARG A 201 -4.88 -15.02 -15.04
C ARG A 201 -3.46 -15.47 -14.69
N TYR A 202 -3.27 -15.99 -13.46
CA TYR A 202 -2.00 -16.53 -13.05
C TYR A 202 -1.58 -17.71 -13.94
N THR A 203 -2.44 -18.71 -14.12
CA THR A 203 -2.14 -19.90 -14.93
C THR A 203 -2.02 -19.58 -16.42
N GLY A 204 -2.68 -18.53 -16.90
CA GLY A 204 -2.57 -18.05 -18.27
C GLY A 204 -1.25 -17.37 -18.59
N GLY A 205 -0.55 -16.86 -17.57
CA GLY A 205 0.78 -16.26 -17.69
C GLY A 205 1.14 -15.40 -16.48
N HIS A 206 2.26 -15.73 -15.81
CA HIS A 206 2.77 -15.02 -14.64
C HIS A 206 4.28 -14.79 -14.73
N ILE A 207 4.81 -13.90 -13.91
CA ILE A 207 6.27 -13.66 -13.84
C ILE A 207 6.94 -14.88 -13.22
N ALA A 208 8.00 -15.39 -13.86
CA ALA A 208 8.73 -16.56 -13.38
C ALA A 208 9.17 -16.38 -11.92
N GLY A 209 9.02 -17.43 -11.11
CA GLY A 209 9.36 -17.42 -9.68
C GLY A 209 8.28 -16.84 -8.77
N ALA A 210 7.18 -16.31 -9.30
CA ALA A 210 6.09 -15.81 -8.49
C ALA A 210 5.26 -16.93 -7.88
N VAL A 211 4.90 -16.78 -6.61
CA VAL A 211 3.85 -17.57 -5.97
C VAL A 211 2.50 -16.90 -6.17
N HIS A 212 1.43 -17.68 -6.10
CA HIS A 212 0.08 -17.19 -6.31
C HIS A 212 -0.66 -17.05 -4.97
N ILE A 213 -1.17 -15.84 -4.68
CA ILE A 213 -2.16 -15.58 -3.64
C ILE A 213 -3.20 -14.67 -4.28
N TYR A 214 -4.36 -15.23 -4.64
CA TYR A 214 -5.44 -14.39 -5.14
C TYR A 214 -5.98 -13.51 -4.01
N TRP A 215 -6.03 -12.20 -4.20
CA TRP A 215 -6.37 -11.25 -3.14
C TRP A 215 -7.67 -11.61 -2.37
N GLN A 216 -8.65 -12.26 -3.03
CA GLN A 216 -9.89 -12.70 -2.36
C GLN A 216 -9.69 -13.85 -1.38
N GLU A 217 -8.60 -14.63 -1.48
CA GLU A 217 -8.29 -15.71 -0.54
C GLU A 217 -7.94 -15.17 0.86
N THR A 218 -7.67 -13.89 0.99
CA THR A 218 -7.38 -13.21 2.27
C THR A 218 -8.62 -12.78 3.03
N LEU A 219 -9.81 -12.94 2.43
CA LEU A 219 -11.11 -12.60 3.00
C LEU A 219 -11.90 -13.87 3.36
N VAL A 220 -12.81 -13.75 4.31
CA VAL A 220 -13.71 -14.87 4.69
C VAL A 220 -14.59 -15.24 3.48
N ASP A 221 -15.22 -14.27 2.86
CA ASP A 221 -15.93 -14.40 1.59
C ASP A 221 -16.01 -13.01 0.94
N ALA A 222 -15.33 -12.83 -0.18
CA ALA A 222 -15.25 -11.55 -0.86
C ALA A 222 -16.61 -10.99 -1.36
N LYS A 223 -17.65 -11.83 -1.44
CA LYS A 223 -18.99 -11.43 -1.93
C LYS A 223 -20.00 -11.21 -0.82
N SER A 224 -19.99 -12.06 0.20
CA SER A 224 -21.05 -12.09 1.23
C SER A 224 -20.55 -11.69 2.63
N ASN A 225 -19.27 -11.82 2.87
CA ASN A 225 -18.65 -11.48 4.15
C ASN A 225 -17.19 -11.06 3.96
N PRO A 226 -16.94 -9.87 3.41
CA PRO A 226 -15.62 -9.43 3.00
C PRO A 226 -14.71 -8.97 4.15
N VAL A 227 -14.90 -9.52 5.35
CA VAL A 227 -13.98 -9.33 6.47
C VAL A 227 -12.69 -10.10 6.22
N PHE A 228 -11.59 -9.59 6.74
CA PHE A 228 -10.30 -10.26 6.63
C PHE A 228 -10.29 -11.59 7.38
N LEU A 229 -9.57 -12.56 6.83
CA LEU A 229 -9.28 -13.77 7.59
C LEU A 229 -8.52 -13.43 8.88
N PRO A 230 -8.73 -14.20 9.98
CA PRO A 230 -7.92 -14.07 11.18
C PRO A 230 -6.42 -14.19 10.89
N PRO A 231 -5.54 -13.51 11.66
CA PRO A 231 -4.09 -13.47 11.39
C PRO A 231 -3.43 -14.85 11.28
N ASP A 232 -3.88 -15.82 12.08
CA ASP A 232 -3.38 -17.19 12.02
C ASP A 232 -3.74 -17.89 10.72
N LYS A 233 -4.92 -17.62 10.15
CA LYS A 233 -5.37 -18.14 8.85
C LYS A 233 -4.62 -17.48 7.69
N LEU A 234 -4.41 -16.17 7.77
CA LEU A 234 -3.58 -15.44 6.81
C LEU A 234 -2.13 -15.98 6.82
N LYS A 235 -1.53 -16.18 8.01
CA LYS A 235 -0.19 -16.77 8.11
C LYS A 235 -0.16 -18.20 7.55
N GLN A 236 -1.19 -19.02 7.77
CA GLN A 236 -1.30 -20.35 7.18
C GLN A 236 -1.41 -20.30 5.66
N LEU A 237 -2.19 -19.36 5.10
CA LEU A 237 -2.30 -19.16 3.67
C LEU A 237 -0.92 -18.83 3.06
N PHE A 238 -0.21 -17.85 3.61
CA PHE A 238 1.11 -17.44 3.13
C PHE A 238 2.12 -18.60 3.24
N ALA A 239 2.15 -19.29 4.38
CA ALA A 239 3.03 -20.46 4.57
C ALA A 239 2.72 -21.59 3.58
N SER A 240 1.45 -21.81 3.21
CA SER A 240 1.06 -22.81 2.21
C SER A 240 1.62 -22.54 0.81
N ARG A 241 1.98 -21.29 0.54
CA ARG A 241 2.63 -20.83 -0.70
C ARG A 241 4.16 -20.77 -0.58
N GLY A 242 4.72 -21.31 0.52
CA GLY A 242 6.17 -21.31 0.77
C GLY A 242 6.75 -20.00 1.28
N ILE A 243 5.89 -19.03 1.66
CA ILE A 243 6.31 -17.77 2.25
C ILE A 243 6.64 -17.99 3.74
N THR A 244 7.81 -17.53 4.15
CA THR A 244 8.29 -17.65 5.53
C THR A 244 8.61 -16.29 6.14
N SER A 245 8.61 -16.20 7.47
CA SER A 245 8.99 -14.97 8.17
C SER A 245 10.39 -14.49 7.77
N GLY A 246 10.56 -13.18 7.71
CA GLY A 246 11.83 -12.53 7.32
C GLY A 246 12.06 -12.37 5.83
N GLN A 247 11.16 -12.88 4.98
CA GLN A 247 11.24 -12.64 3.53
C GLN A 247 10.63 -11.27 3.19
N LYS A 248 11.22 -10.60 2.19
CA LYS A 248 10.59 -9.47 1.50
C LYS A 248 9.57 -10.01 0.50
N LEU A 249 8.37 -9.43 0.48
CA LEU A 249 7.32 -9.78 -0.48
C LEU A 249 7.16 -8.66 -1.49
N VAL A 250 7.21 -9.00 -2.77
CA VAL A 250 6.96 -8.06 -3.86
C VAL A 250 5.67 -8.46 -4.55
N THR A 251 4.59 -7.74 -4.24
CA THR A 251 3.27 -8.02 -4.81
C THR A 251 3.11 -7.37 -6.17
N TYR A 252 2.40 -8.03 -7.08
CA TYR A 252 2.01 -7.48 -8.38
C TYR A 252 0.66 -8.06 -8.83
N CYS A 253 0.02 -7.39 -9.80
CA CYS A 253 -1.19 -7.93 -10.43
C CYS A 253 -1.23 -7.58 -11.92
N GLU A 254 -2.31 -7.03 -12.45
CA GLU A 254 -2.37 -6.54 -13.83
C GLU A 254 -1.78 -5.13 -13.95
N ILE A 255 -2.20 -4.20 -13.05
CA ILE A 255 -1.88 -2.77 -13.03
C ILE A 255 -1.72 -2.22 -11.59
N GLY A 256 -1.26 -3.01 -10.62
CA GLY A 256 -0.98 -2.55 -9.25
C GLY A 256 -2.19 -2.42 -8.29
N LEU A 257 -3.44 -2.58 -8.77
CA LEU A 257 -4.61 -2.36 -7.89
C LEU A 257 -4.89 -3.56 -6.97
N GLN A 258 -5.02 -4.80 -7.51
CA GLN A 258 -5.23 -6.00 -6.68
C GLN A 258 -4.03 -6.27 -5.77
N ALA A 259 -2.84 -6.02 -6.29
CA ALA A 259 -1.58 -6.18 -5.56
C ALA A 259 -1.49 -5.31 -4.31
N SER A 260 -2.12 -4.13 -4.32
CA SER A 260 -2.12 -3.24 -3.14
C SER A 260 -2.89 -3.83 -1.95
N HIS A 261 -3.87 -4.71 -2.21
CA HIS A 261 -4.55 -5.45 -1.15
C HIS A 261 -3.62 -6.47 -0.48
N ASP A 262 -2.91 -7.30 -1.28
CA ASP A 262 -1.97 -8.27 -0.73
C ASP A 262 -0.74 -7.60 -0.12
N TYR A 263 -0.32 -6.44 -0.66
CA TYR A 263 0.65 -5.57 -0.02
C TYR A 263 0.22 -5.17 1.40
N PHE A 264 -1.03 -4.70 1.55
CA PHE A 264 -1.58 -4.37 2.87
C PHE A 264 -1.56 -5.58 3.82
N ILE A 265 -1.99 -6.76 3.35
CA ILE A 265 -1.98 -7.98 4.16
C ILE A 265 -0.55 -8.38 4.55
N ALA A 266 0.41 -8.27 3.64
CA ALA A 266 1.82 -8.55 3.94
C ALA A 266 2.34 -7.62 5.05
N LYS A 267 2.08 -6.31 4.96
CA LYS A 267 2.42 -5.33 6.00
C LYS A 267 1.72 -5.65 7.31
N TYR A 268 0.41 -5.95 7.28
CA TYR A 268 -0.36 -6.35 8.45
C TYR A 268 0.22 -7.56 9.19
N LEU A 269 0.75 -8.53 8.45
CA LEU A 269 1.40 -9.72 9.00
C LEU A 269 2.86 -9.49 9.43
N GLY A 270 3.40 -8.27 9.29
CA GLY A 270 4.76 -7.90 9.66
C GLY A 270 5.83 -8.35 8.68
N TYR A 271 5.48 -8.57 7.41
CA TYR A 271 6.48 -8.79 6.37
C TYR A 271 7.08 -7.45 5.89
N ASP A 272 8.34 -7.48 5.48
CA ASP A 272 8.86 -6.47 4.57
C ASP A 272 8.14 -6.61 3.24
N ALA A 273 7.51 -5.54 2.75
CA ALA A 273 6.70 -5.59 1.55
C ALA A 273 6.99 -4.41 0.63
N ALA A 274 7.00 -4.70 -0.67
CA ALA A 274 6.98 -3.72 -1.74
C ALA A 274 5.94 -4.11 -2.79
N MET A 275 5.51 -3.18 -3.61
CA MET A 275 4.62 -3.46 -4.72
C MET A 275 5.28 -3.06 -6.04
N PHE A 276 5.23 -3.95 -7.03
CA PHE A 276 5.56 -3.64 -8.41
C PHE A 276 4.34 -2.99 -9.06
N ASP A 277 4.33 -1.67 -9.05
CA ASP A 277 3.16 -0.85 -9.40
C ASP A 277 2.71 -1.06 -10.86
N GLY A 278 3.64 -0.98 -11.83
CA GLY A 278 3.36 -1.23 -13.24
C GLY A 278 2.96 -2.68 -13.58
N SER A 279 3.27 -3.63 -12.69
CA SER A 279 2.74 -5.01 -12.73
C SER A 279 2.94 -5.74 -14.06
N ILE A 280 2.01 -6.62 -14.46
CA ILE A 280 2.04 -7.35 -15.74
C ILE A 280 2.00 -6.38 -16.92
N HIS A 281 1.32 -5.24 -16.79
CA HIS A 281 1.25 -4.27 -17.87
C HIS A 281 2.65 -3.77 -18.24
N GLU A 282 3.42 -3.30 -17.28
CA GLU A 282 4.80 -2.86 -17.50
C GLU A 282 5.68 -4.04 -17.96
N TRP A 283 5.58 -5.21 -17.28
CA TRP A 283 6.39 -6.39 -17.57
C TRP A 283 6.22 -6.90 -19.00
N SER A 284 5.00 -7.16 -19.43
CA SER A 284 4.73 -7.88 -20.68
C SER A 284 4.35 -6.98 -21.85
N HIS A 285 3.76 -5.82 -21.60
CA HIS A 285 3.30 -4.93 -22.68
C HIS A 285 4.35 -3.84 -23.00
N MET A 286 4.97 -3.26 -22.00
CA MET A 286 5.99 -2.21 -22.20
C MET A 286 7.36 -2.82 -22.48
N ASP A 287 7.88 -3.65 -21.55
CA ASP A 287 9.22 -4.27 -21.68
C ASP A 287 9.21 -5.57 -22.48
N LYS A 288 8.04 -6.10 -22.85
CA LYS A 288 7.86 -7.33 -23.65
C LYS A 288 8.59 -8.56 -23.07
N LEU A 289 8.65 -8.64 -21.74
CA LEU A 289 9.29 -9.73 -21.05
C LEU A 289 8.39 -10.98 -21.04
N PRO A 290 8.98 -12.18 -21.04
CA PRO A 290 8.21 -13.42 -21.12
C PRO A 290 7.45 -13.69 -19.81
N LEU A 291 6.31 -14.38 -19.96
CA LEU A 291 5.55 -14.96 -18.87
C LEU A 291 5.65 -16.49 -18.93
N VAL A 292 5.62 -17.15 -17.78
CA VAL A 292 5.48 -18.61 -17.68
C VAL A 292 4.00 -18.96 -17.48
N THR A 293 3.58 -20.14 -18.00
CA THR A 293 2.19 -20.59 -17.95
C THR A 293 2.01 -21.80 -17.05
N GLY A 294 0.79 -22.06 -16.62
CA GLY A 294 0.46 -23.13 -15.69
C GLY A 294 0.74 -22.75 -14.24
N THR A 295 1.00 -23.75 -13.40
CA THR A 295 1.29 -23.55 -11.97
C THR A 295 2.78 -23.70 -11.64
N ALA A 296 3.62 -23.89 -12.64
CA ALA A 296 5.06 -24.01 -12.46
C ALA A 296 5.64 -22.62 -12.09
N LEU A 297 6.54 -22.61 -11.12
CA LEU A 297 7.24 -21.38 -10.72
C LEU A 297 8.30 -20.93 -11.75
N ARG A 298 8.63 -21.81 -12.74
CA ARG A 298 9.60 -21.56 -13.82
C ARG A 298 9.19 -22.28 -15.09
#